data_42dd64b0d0681ea18b8cdf27b3779198
#
_entry.id   42dd64b0d0681ea18b8cdf27b3779198
#
_cell.length_a   1.000
_cell.length_b   1.000
_cell.length_c   1.000
_cell.angle_alpha   90.00
_cell.angle_beta   90.00
_cell.angle_gamma   90.00
#
_symmetry.space_group_name_H-M   'P 1'
#
loop_
_entity.id
_entity.type
_entity.pdbx_description
1 polymer ?
#
loop_
_entity_poly.entity_id
_entity_poly.type
_entity_poly.pdbx_seq_one_letter_code
_entity_poly.pdbx_strand_id
1 'polypeptide(L)'
;TMLSGRYSNRLTPSQVIIPQILKGLGYQTGMVGKWHLGMNPKKDGPVQRGFDDFYGTMTGAGSFWDPYTLTRNTELTEPDGKDYYYTDKIGTEAVRQIESFAKSEKPFFQYVAFTAAHWPMHAPEKSIQKYLKMYEGGWEKLRNDRYQRMLKMGIIDKEKWPLPERESVVKDWETIDHKPWRIRNQAIYAAMVDHMDQAVGNIVDALKRTDQFKNTLIIYFHDNGACPEHLGGN
;
A
#
# COMPACT_ATOMS: atom_id res chain seq x y z
N THR A 1 8.18 -13.63 2.61
CA THR A 1 7.10 -12.81 2.05
C THR A 1 5.75 -13.28 2.55
N MET A 2 4.75 -12.43 2.56
CA MET A 2 3.37 -12.78 2.93
C MET A 2 2.79 -13.87 2.04
N LEU A 3 3.08 -13.85 0.74
CA LEU A 3 2.59 -14.84 -0.21
C LEU A 3 3.15 -16.26 0.00
N SER A 4 4.32 -16.40 0.62
CA SER A 4 4.99 -17.69 0.85
C SER A 4 5.09 -18.09 2.33
N GLY A 5 4.73 -17.19 3.25
CA GLY A 5 4.95 -17.37 4.68
C GLY A 5 6.44 -17.44 5.10
N ARG A 6 7.36 -17.09 4.21
CA ARG A 6 8.82 -17.16 4.47
C ARG A 6 9.45 -15.77 4.42
N TYR A 7 10.41 -15.53 5.27
CA TYR A 7 11.23 -14.33 5.27
C TYR A 7 12.26 -14.40 4.14
N SER A 8 11.93 -13.84 2.98
CA SER A 8 12.80 -13.79 1.81
C SER A 8 12.38 -12.62 0.88
N ASN A 9 13.34 -11.92 0.33
CA ASN A 9 13.15 -10.89 -0.69
C ASN A 9 13.28 -11.44 -2.13
N ARG A 10 13.47 -12.74 -2.29
CA ARG A 10 13.45 -13.45 -3.57
C ARG A 10 12.76 -14.80 -3.41
N LEU A 11 11.96 -15.16 -4.39
CA LEU A 11 11.34 -16.48 -4.45
C LEU A 11 12.26 -17.43 -5.22
N THR A 12 12.54 -18.58 -4.61
CA THR A 12 13.17 -19.68 -5.36
C THR A 12 12.12 -20.43 -6.18
N PRO A 13 12.49 -21.12 -7.27
CA PRO A 13 11.55 -21.89 -8.09
C PRO A 13 10.75 -22.94 -7.28
N SER A 14 11.35 -23.52 -6.24
CA SER A 14 10.73 -24.52 -5.39
C SER A 14 9.74 -23.99 -4.35
N GLN A 15 9.71 -22.66 -4.13
CA GLN A 15 8.77 -22.05 -3.19
C GLN A 15 7.40 -21.88 -3.84
N VAL A 16 6.42 -22.62 -3.36
CA VAL A 16 5.02 -22.43 -3.78
C VAL A 16 4.43 -21.26 -3.01
N ILE A 17 3.67 -20.42 -3.71
CA ILE A 17 2.98 -19.27 -3.11
C ILE A 17 1.45 -19.38 -3.27
N ILE A 18 0.72 -18.64 -2.47
CA ILE A 18 -0.75 -18.71 -2.37
C ILE A 18 -1.46 -18.74 -3.74
N PRO A 19 -1.17 -17.83 -4.71
CA PRO A 19 -1.89 -17.83 -5.98
C PRO A 19 -1.69 -19.12 -6.79
N GLN A 20 -0.52 -19.76 -6.71
CA GLN A 20 -0.28 -21.05 -7.38
C GLN A 20 -1.17 -22.15 -6.82
N ILE A 21 -1.38 -22.19 -5.50
CA ILE A 21 -2.26 -23.17 -4.84
C ILE A 21 -3.71 -22.90 -5.23
N LEU A 22 -4.16 -21.65 -5.10
CA LEU A 22 -5.54 -21.28 -5.36
C LEU A 22 -5.92 -21.45 -6.83
N LYS A 23 -5.00 -21.13 -7.75
CA LYS A 23 -5.19 -21.41 -9.18
C LYS A 23 -5.41 -22.89 -9.46
N GLY A 24 -4.65 -23.78 -8.79
CA GLY A 24 -4.85 -25.24 -8.86
C GLY A 24 -6.20 -25.70 -8.33
N LEU A 25 -6.84 -24.90 -7.45
CA LEU A 25 -8.18 -25.12 -6.93
C LEU A 25 -9.29 -24.43 -7.74
N GLY A 26 -8.97 -23.87 -8.91
CA GLY A 26 -9.94 -23.26 -9.83
C GLY A 26 -10.21 -21.78 -9.59
N TYR A 27 -9.47 -21.11 -8.71
CA TYR A 27 -9.58 -19.65 -8.52
C TYR A 27 -9.02 -18.87 -9.71
N GLN A 28 -9.65 -17.76 -10.04
CA GLN A 28 -9.04 -16.67 -10.81
C GLN A 28 -8.12 -15.88 -9.89
N THR A 29 -6.98 -15.41 -10.37
CA THR A 29 -5.98 -14.81 -9.51
C THR A 29 -5.49 -13.47 -10.07
N GLY A 30 -5.67 -12.39 -9.31
CA GLY A 30 -5.25 -11.06 -9.69
C GLY A 30 -4.26 -10.44 -8.72
N MET A 31 -3.36 -9.63 -9.24
CA MET A 31 -2.46 -8.83 -8.43
C MET A 31 -2.33 -7.42 -8.99
N VAL A 32 -2.34 -6.44 -8.10
CA VAL A 32 -2.01 -5.06 -8.44
C VAL A 32 -1.01 -4.48 -7.43
N GLY A 33 -0.12 -3.63 -7.92
CA GLY A 33 0.86 -2.93 -7.09
C GLY A 33 2.25 -3.56 -7.07
N LYS A 34 2.93 -3.48 -5.94
CA LYS A 34 4.34 -3.84 -5.76
C LYS A 34 4.56 -5.36 -5.76
N TRP A 35 5.43 -5.85 -6.66
CA TRP A 35 5.90 -7.24 -6.65
C TRP A 35 7.12 -7.46 -5.75
N HIS A 36 8.24 -6.88 -6.08
CA HIS A 36 9.53 -6.91 -5.34
C HIS A 36 10.07 -8.31 -4.99
N LEU A 37 9.68 -9.35 -5.71
CA LEU A 37 10.13 -10.74 -5.50
C LEU A 37 10.89 -11.31 -6.70
N GLY A 38 11.11 -10.50 -7.70
CA GLY A 38 11.84 -10.75 -8.93
C GLY A 38 11.85 -9.50 -9.79
N MET A 39 12.77 -9.42 -10.75
CA MET A 39 12.97 -8.21 -11.56
C MET A 39 12.66 -8.41 -13.04
N ASN A 40 12.47 -9.65 -13.48
CA ASN A 40 12.16 -9.96 -14.88
C ASN A 40 10.72 -10.42 -15.01
N PRO A 41 9.82 -9.60 -15.59
CA PRO A 41 8.40 -9.93 -15.67
C PRO A 41 8.10 -11.21 -16.47
N LYS A 42 9.01 -11.64 -17.36
CA LYS A 42 8.87 -12.87 -18.16
C LYS A 42 9.45 -14.11 -17.50
N LYS A 43 10.26 -13.99 -16.44
CA LYS A 43 10.93 -15.12 -15.78
C LYS A 43 10.51 -15.34 -14.36
N ASP A 44 10.43 -14.28 -13.57
CA ASP A 44 10.18 -14.32 -12.13
C ASP A 44 9.09 -13.32 -11.68
N GLY A 45 8.28 -12.87 -12.64
CA GLY A 45 7.16 -11.96 -12.40
C GLY A 45 5.93 -12.66 -11.82
N PRO A 46 4.90 -11.90 -11.46
CA PRO A 46 3.65 -12.41 -10.86
C PRO A 46 2.96 -13.47 -11.71
N VAL A 47 2.91 -13.29 -13.03
CA VAL A 47 2.24 -14.22 -13.96
C VAL A 47 2.90 -15.60 -13.91
N GLN A 48 4.25 -15.67 -13.87
CA GLN A 48 4.99 -16.92 -13.73
C GLN A 48 4.81 -17.57 -12.35
N ARG A 49 4.27 -16.81 -11.42
CA ARG A 49 4.06 -17.22 -10.03
C ARG A 49 2.57 -17.40 -9.68
N GLY A 50 1.73 -17.63 -10.69
CA GLY A 50 0.36 -18.09 -10.54
C GLY A 50 -0.71 -17.01 -10.56
N PHE A 51 -0.38 -15.75 -10.85
CA PHE A 51 -1.37 -14.71 -11.11
C PHE A 51 -1.83 -14.74 -12.59
N ASP A 52 -3.12 -14.61 -12.83
CA ASP A 52 -3.70 -14.56 -14.19
C ASP A 52 -3.62 -13.15 -14.78
N ASP A 53 -3.76 -12.13 -13.91
CA ASP A 53 -3.75 -10.73 -14.31
C ASP A 53 -2.90 -9.92 -13.31
N PHE A 54 -1.94 -9.18 -13.84
CA PHE A 54 -1.03 -8.33 -13.05
C PHE A 54 -0.94 -6.93 -13.64
N TYR A 55 -1.02 -5.94 -12.74
CA TYR A 55 -0.63 -4.57 -13.03
C TYR A 55 0.14 -3.97 -11.86
N GLY A 56 1.37 -3.55 -12.07
CA GLY A 56 2.15 -2.98 -10.99
C GLY A 56 3.63 -2.85 -11.31
N THR A 57 4.44 -2.64 -10.27
CA THR A 57 5.89 -2.47 -10.39
C THR A 57 6.65 -3.71 -9.96
N MET A 58 7.71 -4.04 -10.71
CA MET A 58 8.64 -5.11 -10.34
C MET A 58 9.53 -4.71 -9.17
N THR A 59 9.84 -3.42 -9.04
CA THR A 59 10.67 -2.85 -7.98
C THR A 59 9.91 -2.55 -6.70
N GLY A 60 10.68 -2.37 -5.61
CA GLY A 60 10.13 -2.10 -4.28
C GLY A 60 9.71 -0.67 -4.03
N ALA A 61 10.32 0.27 -4.73
CA ALA A 61 10.09 1.71 -4.59
C ALA A 61 10.30 2.40 -5.94
N GLY A 62 9.75 3.60 -6.08
CA GLY A 62 9.86 4.40 -7.31
C GLY A 62 8.92 5.59 -7.29
N SER A 63 8.96 6.40 -8.33
CA SER A 63 8.05 7.52 -8.51
C SER A 63 6.59 7.06 -8.51
N PHE A 64 5.71 7.83 -7.88
CA PHE A 64 4.27 7.60 -7.96
C PHE A 64 3.63 8.25 -9.20
N TRP A 65 4.38 9.11 -9.90
CA TRP A 65 3.96 9.76 -11.14
C TRP A 65 4.47 9.02 -12.37
N ASP A 66 5.66 8.43 -12.25
CA ASP A 66 6.35 7.72 -13.33
C ASP A 66 7.13 6.52 -12.75
N PRO A 67 6.44 5.41 -12.45
CA PRO A 67 7.07 4.21 -11.91
C PRO A 67 7.79 3.41 -13.00
N TYR A 68 9.12 3.51 -13.05
CA TYR A 68 10.00 3.04 -14.12
C TYR A 68 9.95 1.53 -14.45
N THR A 69 9.42 0.68 -13.57
CA THR A 69 9.24 -0.77 -13.84
C THR A 69 7.77 -1.15 -13.93
N LEU A 70 6.93 -0.18 -14.31
CA LEU A 70 5.51 -0.45 -14.49
C LEU A 70 5.32 -1.56 -15.52
N THR A 71 4.50 -2.53 -15.16
CA THR A 71 4.34 -3.77 -15.92
C THR A 71 2.87 -4.15 -15.97
N ARG A 72 2.40 -4.56 -17.15
CA ARG A 72 1.11 -5.22 -17.33
C ARG A 72 1.38 -6.66 -17.75
N ASN A 73 1.00 -7.62 -16.92
CA ASN A 73 1.29 -9.03 -17.08
C ASN A 73 2.78 -9.32 -17.22
N THR A 74 3.30 -9.46 -18.43
CA THR A 74 4.70 -9.75 -18.72
C THR A 74 5.42 -8.64 -19.48
N GLU A 75 4.71 -7.56 -19.83
CA GLU A 75 5.27 -6.48 -20.64
C GLU A 75 5.40 -5.19 -19.84
N LEU A 76 6.53 -4.51 -19.99
CA LEU A 76 6.67 -3.16 -19.47
C LEU A 76 5.66 -2.22 -20.14
N THR A 77 5.14 -1.29 -19.38
CA THR A 77 4.17 -0.31 -19.85
C THR A 77 4.47 1.06 -19.24
N GLU A 78 3.92 2.09 -19.84
CA GLU A 78 4.06 3.47 -19.38
C GLU A 78 2.80 3.92 -18.62
N PRO A 79 2.92 4.93 -17.74
CA PRO A 79 1.77 5.59 -17.14
C PRO A 79 0.79 6.11 -18.20
N ASP A 80 -0.49 5.86 -18.01
CA ASP A 80 -1.56 6.29 -18.90
C ASP A 80 -2.27 7.54 -18.37
N GLY A 81 -2.40 8.56 -19.23
CA GLY A 81 -3.09 9.80 -18.91
C GLY A 81 -2.22 10.86 -18.23
N LYS A 82 -2.74 12.12 -18.23
CA LYS A 82 -2.01 13.29 -17.70
C LYS A 82 -2.03 13.40 -16.18
N ASP A 83 -3.04 12.82 -15.55
CA ASP A 83 -3.26 12.88 -14.10
C ASP A 83 -2.93 11.55 -13.43
N TYR A 84 -1.96 10.81 -13.99
CA TYR A 84 -1.53 9.53 -13.45
C TYR A 84 -0.99 9.70 -12.03
N TYR A 85 -1.53 8.93 -11.10
CA TYR A 85 -1.00 8.75 -9.75
C TYR A 85 -1.10 7.27 -9.36
N TYR A 86 0.04 6.66 -9.09
CA TYR A 86 0.16 5.19 -9.00
C TYR A 86 -0.75 4.58 -7.93
N THR A 87 -0.94 5.23 -6.78
CA THR A 87 -1.84 4.73 -5.72
C THR A 87 -3.28 4.63 -6.22
N ASP A 88 -3.78 5.66 -6.92
CA ASP A 88 -5.14 5.67 -7.47
C ASP A 88 -5.27 4.64 -8.60
N LYS A 89 -4.21 4.48 -9.39
CA LYS A 89 -4.19 3.50 -10.47
C LYS A 89 -4.21 2.07 -9.96
N ILE A 90 -3.50 1.75 -8.87
CA ILE A 90 -3.60 0.45 -8.18
C ILE A 90 -5.06 0.17 -7.80
N GLY A 91 -5.75 1.14 -7.20
CA GLY A 91 -7.18 1.01 -6.86
C GLY A 91 -8.05 0.76 -8.09
N THR A 92 -7.87 1.55 -9.14
CA THR A 92 -8.64 1.43 -10.40
C THR A 92 -8.42 0.07 -11.08
N GLU A 93 -7.18 -0.40 -11.13
CA GLU A 93 -6.87 -1.70 -11.72
C GLU A 93 -7.38 -2.87 -10.87
N ALA A 94 -7.38 -2.74 -9.53
CA ALA A 94 -8.02 -3.72 -8.65
C ALA A 94 -9.52 -3.83 -8.93
N VAL A 95 -10.21 -2.68 -9.05
CA VAL A 95 -11.63 -2.62 -9.42
C VAL A 95 -11.86 -3.30 -10.78
N ARG A 96 -11.06 -2.97 -11.79
CA ARG A 96 -11.15 -3.59 -13.12
C ARG A 96 -11.01 -5.12 -13.06
N GLN A 97 -10.05 -5.62 -12.28
CA GLN A 97 -9.85 -7.06 -12.12
C GLN A 97 -11.05 -7.71 -11.42
N ILE A 98 -11.57 -7.13 -10.33
CA ILE A 98 -12.76 -7.64 -9.63
C ILE A 98 -13.97 -7.68 -10.57
N GLU A 99 -14.24 -6.61 -11.30
CA GLU A 99 -15.35 -6.55 -12.26
C GLU A 99 -15.20 -7.56 -13.42
N SER A 100 -13.96 -7.87 -13.80
CA SER A 100 -13.67 -8.92 -14.78
C SER A 100 -13.91 -10.31 -14.21
N PHE A 101 -13.43 -10.59 -13.01
CA PHE A 101 -13.58 -11.88 -12.35
C PHE A 101 -15.05 -12.19 -12.01
N ALA A 102 -15.81 -11.19 -11.62
CA ALA A 102 -17.23 -11.33 -11.28
C ALA A 102 -18.13 -11.74 -12.49
N LYS A 103 -17.63 -11.69 -13.73
CA LYS A 103 -18.33 -12.19 -14.92
C LYS A 103 -18.32 -13.71 -15.03
N SER A 104 -17.57 -14.38 -14.18
CA SER A 104 -17.42 -15.84 -14.13
C SER A 104 -17.94 -16.38 -12.80
N GLU A 105 -18.43 -17.61 -12.76
CA GLU A 105 -18.84 -18.30 -11.53
C GLU A 105 -17.65 -18.80 -10.70
N LYS A 106 -16.42 -18.63 -11.18
CA LYS A 106 -15.22 -19.06 -10.44
C LYS A 106 -14.94 -18.13 -9.27
N PRO A 107 -14.50 -18.66 -8.13
CA PRO A 107 -13.97 -17.82 -7.06
C PRO A 107 -12.72 -17.09 -7.51
N PHE A 108 -12.38 -16.00 -6.84
CA PHE A 108 -11.16 -15.25 -7.15
C PHE A 108 -10.31 -14.96 -5.92
N PHE A 109 -9.03 -14.75 -6.15
CA PHE A 109 -8.04 -14.24 -5.20
C PHE A 109 -7.45 -12.96 -5.75
N GLN A 110 -7.59 -11.88 -4.98
CA GLN A 110 -7.06 -10.56 -5.33
C GLN A 110 -6.00 -10.14 -4.31
N TYR A 111 -4.78 -9.87 -4.76
CA TYR A 111 -3.71 -9.33 -3.94
C TYR A 111 -3.44 -7.88 -4.33
N VAL A 112 -3.71 -6.95 -3.41
CA VAL A 112 -3.53 -5.51 -3.62
C VAL A 112 -2.35 -5.05 -2.78
N ALA A 113 -1.22 -4.78 -3.41
CA ALA A 113 0.05 -4.43 -2.76
C ALA A 113 0.38 -2.95 -2.99
N PHE A 114 -0.19 -2.08 -2.18
CA PHE A 114 0.10 -0.66 -2.26
C PHE A 114 1.57 -0.36 -1.95
N THR A 115 2.17 0.57 -2.70
CA THR A 115 3.47 1.16 -2.38
C THR A 115 3.37 2.32 -1.41
N ALA A 116 2.21 2.97 -1.31
CA ALA A 116 1.93 4.00 -0.33
C ALA A 116 1.96 3.41 1.11
N ALA A 117 2.58 4.07 2.09
CA ALA A 117 3.25 5.35 1.99
C ALA A 117 4.79 5.22 2.05
N HIS A 118 5.38 4.33 1.22
CA HIS A 118 6.83 4.17 1.10
C HIS A 118 7.44 5.40 0.39
N TRP A 119 8.70 5.70 0.66
CA TRP A 119 9.43 6.72 -0.11
C TRP A 119 9.65 6.28 -1.58
N PRO A 120 9.89 7.23 -2.51
CA PRO A 120 9.80 8.70 -2.37
C PRO A 120 8.37 9.14 -2.05
N MET A 121 8.24 10.11 -1.14
CA MET A 121 6.92 10.59 -0.75
C MET A 121 6.36 11.54 -1.80
N HIS A 122 5.35 11.10 -2.52
CA HIS A 122 4.67 11.87 -3.56
C HIS A 122 3.16 11.80 -3.33
N ALA A 123 2.50 12.94 -3.38
CA ALA A 123 1.04 13.03 -3.38
C ALA A 123 0.56 14.24 -4.19
N PRO A 124 -0.67 14.23 -4.71
CA PRO A 124 -1.26 15.41 -5.37
C PRO A 124 -1.32 16.60 -4.43
N GLU A 125 -0.93 17.78 -4.93
CA GLU A 125 -0.83 19.00 -4.11
C GLU A 125 -2.14 19.33 -3.38
N LYS A 126 -3.27 19.19 -4.05
CA LYS A 126 -4.60 19.40 -3.46
C LYS A 126 -4.82 18.54 -2.20
N SER A 127 -4.33 17.31 -2.21
CA SER A 127 -4.45 16.39 -1.07
C SER A 127 -3.47 16.75 0.05
N ILE A 128 -2.26 17.21 -0.29
CA ILE A 128 -1.28 17.70 0.69
C ILE A 128 -1.84 18.89 1.46
N GLN A 129 -2.43 19.86 0.78
CA GLN A 129 -3.02 21.06 1.40
C GLN A 129 -4.08 20.73 2.46
N LYS A 130 -4.84 19.65 2.27
CA LYS A 130 -5.85 19.16 3.21
C LYS A 130 -5.27 18.86 4.60
N TYR A 131 -3.99 18.48 4.67
CA TYR A 131 -3.36 17.96 5.89
C TYR A 131 -2.38 18.92 6.55
N LEU A 132 -1.93 20.00 5.90
CA LEU A 132 -0.89 20.89 6.45
C LEU A 132 -1.22 21.37 7.86
N LYS A 133 -2.43 21.90 8.08
CA LYS A 133 -2.85 22.43 9.37
C LYS A 133 -2.84 21.38 10.50
N MET A 134 -3.06 20.12 10.17
CA MET A 134 -3.10 19.02 11.14
C MET A 134 -1.75 18.82 11.84
N TYR A 135 -0.65 19.14 11.17
CA TYR A 135 0.71 18.86 11.64
C TYR A 135 1.43 20.08 12.24
N GLU A 136 0.80 21.26 12.27
CA GLU A 136 1.39 22.48 12.85
C GLU A 136 1.73 22.33 14.34
N GLY A 137 0.96 21.50 15.07
CA GLY A 137 1.21 21.23 16.49
C GLY A 137 2.30 20.19 16.78
N GLY A 138 2.94 19.65 15.74
CA GLY A 138 4.03 18.67 15.87
C GLY A 138 3.62 17.25 16.21
N TRP A 139 4.61 16.39 16.27
CA TRP A 139 4.39 14.94 16.45
C TRP A 139 4.01 14.53 17.87
N GLU A 140 4.47 15.24 18.92
CA GLU A 140 4.07 14.95 20.30
C GLU A 140 2.56 15.16 20.48
N LYS A 141 2.05 16.30 20.01
CA LYS A 141 0.62 16.59 20.05
C LYS A 141 -0.17 15.56 19.25
N LEU A 142 0.24 15.27 18.02
CA LEU A 142 -0.41 14.30 17.15
C LEU A 142 -0.45 12.91 17.79
N ARG A 143 0.67 12.47 18.36
CA ARG A 143 0.81 11.17 19.03
C ARG A 143 -0.11 11.07 20.23
N ASN A 144 -0.14 12.10 21.07
CA ASN A 144 -1.02 12.14 22.22
C ASN A 144 -2.50 12.17 21.82
N ASP A 145 -2.89 13.03 20.87
CA ASP A 145 -4.26 13.13 20.39
C ASP A 145 -4.76 11.79 19.80
N ARG A 146 -3.91 11.08 19.05
CA ARG A 146 -4.21 9.74 18.55
C ARG A 146 -4.42 8.76 19.69
N TYR A 147 -3.54 8.73 20.67
CA TYR A 147 -3.64 7.86 21.84
C TYR A 147 -4.93 8.08 22.62
N GLN A 148 -5.29 9.34 22.88
CA GLN A 148 -6.53 9.68 23.56
C GLN A 148 -7.78 9.25 22.77
N ARG A 149 -7.77 9.39 21.44
CA ARG A 149 -8.86 8.87 20.60
C ARG A 149 -8.97 7.35 20.67
N MET A 150 -7.87 6.63 20.65
CA MET A 150 -7.87 5.16 20.74
C MET A 150 -8.43 4.68 22.09
N LEU A 151 -8.08 5.34 23.19
CA LEU A 151 -8.67 5.09 24.51
C LEU A 151 -10.18 5.35 24.50
N LYS A 152 -10.60 6.50 23.97
CA LYS A 152 -12.03 6.86 23.88
C LYS A 152 -12.85 5.90 23.03
N MET A 153 -12.25 5.35 21.98
CA MET A 153 -12.88 4.34 21.10
C MET A 153 -12.88 2.93 21.69
N GLY A 154 -12.21 2.70 22.83
CA GLY A 154 -12.08 1.37 23.43
C GLY A 154 -11.15 0.42 22.65
N ILE A 155 -10.31 0.95 21.74
CA ILE A 155 -9.37 0.16 20.94
C ILE A 155 -8.20 -0.32 21.81
N ILE A 156 -7.79 0.50 22.77
CA ILE A 156 -6.73 0.19 23.73
C ILE A 156 -7.19 0.48 25.15
N ASP A 157 -6.56 -0.19 26.10
CA ASP A 157 -6.72 -0.01 27.54
C ASP A 157 -5.48 0.68 28.10
N LYS A 158 -5.64 1.74 28.91
CA LYS A 158 -4.52 2.56 29.41
C LYS A 158 -3.56 1.78 30.30
N GLU A 159 -4.07 0.85 31.11
CA GLU A 159 -3.23 0.06 32.04
C GLU A 159 -2.40 -1.00 31.30
N LYS A 160 -3.01 -1.62 30.27
CA LYS A 160 -2.35 -2.65 29.46
C LYS A 160 -1.44 -2.05 28.39
N TRP A 161 -1.79 -0.89 27.87
CA TRP A 161 -1.12 -0.23 26.75
C TRP A 161 -0.85 1.25 27.07
N PRO A 162 0.00 1.54 28.07
CA PRO A 162 0.38 2.93 28.36
C PRO A 162 1.12 3.54 27.16
N LEU A 163 0.95 4.85 26.97
CA LEU A 163 1.71 5.54 25.93
C LEU A 163 3.20 5.49 26.28
N PRO A 164 4.04 4.81 25.46
CA PRO A 164 5.46 4.71 25.77
C PRO A 164 6.13 6.09 25.74
N GLU A 165 7.27 6.22 26.37
CA GLU A 165 8.09 7.41 26.21
C GLU A 165 8.54 7.62 24.76
N ARG A 166 8.85 8.85 24.40
CA ARG A 166 9.43 9.16 23.10
C ARG A 166 10.86 8.60 23.05
N GLU A 167 11.21 7.98 21.92
CA GLU A 167 12.59 7.53 21.70
C GLU A 167 13.55 8.74 21.68
N SER A 168 14.72 8.60 22.30
CA SER A 168 15.72 9.66 22.45
C SER A 168 16.25 10.19 21.10
N VAL A 169 16.21 9.37 20.06
CA VAL A 169 16.62 9.78 18.70
C VAL A 169 15.62 10.73 18.01
N VAL A 170 14.38 10.80 18.51
CA VAL A 170 13.36 11.72 17.99
C VAL A 170 13.52 13.06 18.68
N LYS A 171 13.95 14.08 17.94
CA LYS A 171 14.12 15.43 18.47
C LYS A 171 12.79 16.04 18.92
N ASP A 172 12.88 16.92 19.93
CA ASP A 172 11.73 17.66 20.42
C ASP A 172 11.19 18.62 19.36
N TRP A 173 9.86 18.64 19.16
CA TRP A 173 9.23 19.52 18.20
C TRP A 173 9.53 21.00 18.43
N GLU A 174 9.61 21.42 19.69
CA GLU A 174 9.85 22.83 19.99
C GLU A 174 11.25 23.31 19.56
N THR A 175 12.21 22.41 19.58
CA THR A 175 13.62 22.72 19.27
C THR A 175 14.06 22.28 17.86
N ILE A 176 13.18 21.61 17.10
CA ILE A 176 13.55 21.07 15.78
C ILE A 176 13.68 22.15 14.72
N ASP A 177 14.66 21.98 13.83
CA ASP A 177 14.86 22.84 12.67
C ASP A 177 13.88 22.51 11.54
N HIS A 178 13.67 23.48 10.63
CA HIS A 178 12.91 23.30 9.40
C HIS A 178 11.47 22.82 9.59
N LYS A 179 10.77 23.32 10.62
CA LYS A 179 9.37 22.97 10.90
C LYS A 179 8.44 23.01 9.68
N PRO A 180 8.44 24.04 8.81
CA PRO A 180 7.57 24.03 7.62
C PRO A 180 7.81 22.84 6.67
N TRP A 181 9.08 22.45 6.48
CA TRP A 181 9.42 21.29 5.66
C TRP A 181 8.93 19.98 6.31
N ARG A 182 9.08 19.87 7.63
CA ARG A 182 8.61 18.67 8.36
C ARG A 182 7.10 18.55 8.37
N ILE A 183 6.38 19.66 8.55
CA ILE A 183 4.92 19.72 8.44
C ILE A 183 4.49 19.24 7.05
N ARG A 184 5.15 19.75 6.00
CA ARG A 184 4.84 19.35 4.63
C ARG A 184 5.09 17.86 4.39
N ASN A 185 6.20 17.31 4.88
CA ASN A 185 6.48 15.87 4.75
C ASN A 185 5.42 15.00 5.43
N GLN A 186 4.99 15.38 6.64
CA GLN A 186 3.90 14.69 7.32
C GLN A 186 2.57 14.81 6.56
N ALA A 187 2.30 15.97 5.98
CA ALA A 187 1.11 16.18 5.16
C ALA A 187 1.13 15.35 3.87
N ILE A 188 2.30 15.21 3.23
CA ILE A 188 2.48 14.33 2.06
C ILE A 188 2.19 12.87 2.47
N TYR A 189 2.78 12.39 3.56
CA TYR A 189 2.53 11.05 4.09
C TYR A 189 1.04 10.80 4.32
N ALA A 190 0.35 11.73 5.00
CA ALA A 190 -1.08 11.62 5.24
C ALA A 190 -1.91 11.62 3.95
N ALA A 191 -1.53 12.43 2.98
CA ALA A 191 -2.18 12.45 1.67
C ALA A 191 -2.01 11.13 0.91
N MET A 192 -0.82 10.49 0.98
CA MET A 192 -0.60 9.16 0.41
C MET A 192 -1.50 8.11 1.05
N VAL A 193 -1.66 8.14 2.38
CA VAL A 193 -2.55 7.24 3.12
C VAL A 193 -4.02 7.49 2.77
N ASP A 194 -4.43 8.75 2.63
CA ASP A 194 -5.79 9.14 2.22
C ASP A 194 -6.14 8.57 0.83
N HIS A 195 -5.25 8.68 -0.13
CA HIS A 195 -5.45 8.08 -1.47
C HIS A 195 -5.54 6.55 -1.42
N MET A 196 -4.73 5.91 -0.59
CA MET A 196 -4.81 4.46 -0.38
C MET A 196 -6.17 4.06 0.25
N ASP A 197 -6.64 4.80 1.23
CA ASP A 197 -7.94 4.56 1.88
C ASP A 197 -9.10 4.72 0.89
N GLN A 198 -9.07 5.77 0.06
CA GLN A 198 -10.05 5.95 -1.01
C GLN A 198 -10.02 4.81 -2.03
N ALA A 199 -8.83 4.33 -2.40
CA ALA A 199 -8.69 3.18 -3.29
C ALA A 199 -9.29 1.90 -2.68
N VAL A 200 -9.08 1.66 -1.38
CA VAL A 200 -9.73 0.57 -0.64
C VAL A 200 -11.24 0.72 -0.64
N GLY A 201 -11.76 1.94 -0.43
CA GLY A 201 -13.18 2.26 -0.53
C GLY A 201 -13.76 1.87 -1.90
N ASN A 202 -13.09 2.26 -2.99
CA ASN A 202 -13.51 1.92 -4.36
C ASN A 202 -13.52 0.41 -4.62
N ILE A 203 -12.55 -0.34 -4.06
CA ILE A 203 -12.50 -1.81 -4.14
C ILE A 203 -13.70 -2.44 -3.41
N VAL A 204 -14.00 -1.98 -2.20
CA VAL A 204 -15.16 -2.45 -1.43
C VAL A 204 -16.48 -2.15 -2.18
N ASP A 205 -16.59 -0.99 -2.79
CA ASP A 205 -17.77 -0.63 -3.58
C ASP A 205 -17.88 -1.45 -4.88
N ALA A 206 -16.77 -1.82 -5.50
CA ALA A 206 -16.77 -2.75 -6.62
C ALA A 206 -17.29 -4.14 -6.21
N LEU A 207 -16.84 -4.66 -5.07
CA LEU A 207 -17.36 -5.93 -4.51
C LEU A 207 -18.87 -5.88 -4.24
N LYS A 208 -19.37 -4.76 -3.73
CA LYS A 208 -20.83 -4.56 -3.51
C LYS A 208 -21.59 -4.50 -4.83
N ARG A 209 -21.10 -3.73 -5.81
CA ARG A 209 -21.74 -3.60 -7.13
C ARG A 209 -21.81 -4.91 -7.91
N THR A 210 -20.83 -5.78 -7.71
CA THR A 210 -20.75 -7.09 -8.36
C THR A 210 -21.38 -8.22 -7.55
N ASP A 211 -22.05 -7.91 -6.44
CA ASP A 211 -22.64 -8.87 -5.49
C ASP A 211 -21.65 -9.89 -4.90
N GLN A 212 -20.37 -9.53 -4.85
CA GLN A 212 -19.33 -10.41 -4.30
C GLN A 212 -19.04 -10.12 -2.81
N PHE A 213 -19.45 -8.96 -2.29
CA PHE A 213 -19.04 -8.47 -0.96
C PHE A 213 -19.36 -9.45 0.17
N LYS A 214 -20.57 -10.03 0.19
CA LYS A 214 -21.02 -10.92 1.26
C LYS A 214 -20.29 -12.27 1.29
N ASN A 215 -19.68 -12.67 0.17
CA ASN A 215 -18.96 -13.93 0.02
C ASN A 215 -17.45 -13.70 -0.17
N THR A 216 -16.93 -12.56 0.26
CA THR A 216 -15.51 -12.22 0.16
C THR A 216 -14.90 -11.99 1.53
N LEU A 217 -13.83 -12.73 1.85
CA LEU A 217 -12.97 -12.43 2.99
C LEU A 217 -12.01 -11.32 2.60
N ILE A 218 -12.10 -10.18 3.28
CA ILE A 218 -11.17 -9.04 3.11
C ILE A 218 -10.20 -9.03 4.27
N ILE A 219 -8.89 -9.06 3.95
CA ILE A 219 -7.83 -8.95 4.94
C ILE A 219 -7.04 -7.68 4.65
N TYR A 220 -7.01 -6.76 5.63
CA TYR A 220 -6.20 -5.55 5.57
C TYR A 220 -5.11 -5.61 6.63
N PHE A 221 -3.87 -5.36 6.24
CA PHE A 221 -2.73 -5.35 7.16
C PHE A 221 -1.58 -4.49 6.62
N HIS A 222 -0.68 -4.13 7.51
CA HIS A 222 0.61 -3.53 7.19
C HIS A 222 1.72 -4.55 7.44
N ASP A 223 2.70 -4.59 6.54
CA ASP A 223 3.86 -5.48 6.67
C ASP A 223 4.91 -4.95 7.67
N ASN A 224 4.93 -3.62 7.86
CA ASN A 224 5.82 -2.93 8.80
C ASN A 224 5.26 -1.53 9.13
N GLY A 225 5.91 -0.85 10.05
CA GLY A 225 5.68 0.58 10.33
C GLY A 225 6.24 1.49 9.24
N ALA A 226 6.18 2.80 9.48
CA ALA A 226 6.80 3.79 8.58
C ALA A 226 8.31 3.51 8.42
N CYS A 227 8.81 3.71 7.20
CA CYS A 227 10.22 3.48 6.87
C CYS A 227 11.10 4.56 7.56
N PRO A 228 12.06 4.16 8.41
CA PRO A 228 12.97 5.09 9.07
C PRO A 228 14.25 5.35 8.26
N GLU A 229 14.37 4.81 7.06
CA GLU A 229 15.59 4.90 6.26
C GLU A 229 15.95 6.35 5.93
N HIS A 230 17.17 6.72 6.21
CA HIS A 230 17.76 7.97 5.80
C HIS A 230 18.41 7.80 4.41
N LEU A 231 17.70 8.23 3.39
CA LEU A 231 18.21 8.27 2.02
C LEU A 231 18.88 9.62 1.75
N GLY A 232 19.97 9.85 2.35
CA GLY A 232 20.79 11.02 2.12
C GLY A 232 22.11 10.77 2.78
N GLY A 233 23.17 10.74 1.97
CA GLY A 233 24.51 10.85 2.53
C GLY A 233 24.63 12.09 3.38
N ASN A 234 25.53 12.03 4.34
CA ASN A 234 25.95 13.10 5.22
C ASN A 234 26.21 14.40 4.47
#